data_646f8298a5703ca329865a930aa18bf8
#
_entry.id   646f8298a5703ca329865a930aa18bf8
#
_cell.length_a   1.000
_cell.length_b   1.000
_cell.length_c   1.000
_cell.angle_alpha   90.00
_cell.angle_beta   90.00
_cell.angle_gamma   90.00
#
_symmetry.space_group_name_H-M   'P 1'
#
loop_
_entity.id
_entity.type
_entity.pdbx_description
1 polymer ?
#
loop_
_entity_poly.entity_id
_entity_poly.type
_entity_poly.pdbx_seq_one_letter_code
_entity_poly.pdbx_strand_id
1 'polypeptide(L)'
;MFNYDFRPRGVCSRMIHIGLSDDGNTIEQVSFDGGCNGNLKAISKLVAGHSVDEISGILAGNTCGPRQTSCADQLARGLAEAREAAQA
;
A
#
# COMPACT_ATOMS: atom_id res chain seq x y z
N MET A 1 8.52 12.91 -6.70
CA MET A 1 7.74 11.78 -6.15
C MET A 1 7.39 10.82 -7.28
N PHE A 2 7.59 9.52 -7.06
CA PHE A 2 7.24 8.49 -8.02
C PHE A 2 5.83 7.99 -7.74
N ASN A 3 4.89 8.14 -8.66
CA ASN A 3 3.49 7.74 -8.50
C ASN A 3 3.23 6.38 -9.15
N TYR A 4 2.51 5.52 -8.44
CA TYR A 4 2.19 4.19 -8.91
C TYR A 4 0.77 3.82 -8.49
N ASP A 5 -0.06 3.37 -9.42
CA ASP A 5 -1.43 2.93 -9.14
C ASP A 5 -1.44 1.40 -9.13
N PHE A 6 -1.84 0.84 -8.00
CA PHE A 6 -1.92 -0.61 -7.82
C PHE A 6 -3.38 -1.04 -7.72
N ARG A 7 -3.76 -2.03 -8.51
CA ARG A 7 -5.11 -2.61 -8.47
C ARG A 7 -5.13 -3.80 -7.51
N PRO A 8 -5.72 -3.66 -6.30
CA PRO A 8 -5.77 -4.77 -5.35
C PRO A 8 -6.76 -5.83 -5.79
N ARG A 9 -6.60 -7.05 -5.26
CA ARG A 9 -7.46 -8.20 -5.56
C ARG A 9 -8.00 -8.81 -4.27
N GLY A 10 -9.24 -9.28 -4.33
CA GLY A 10 -9.85 -10.00 -3.21
C GLY A 10 -10.22 -9.12 -2.02
N VAL A 11 -10.31 -7.80 -2.21
CA VAL A 11 -10.59 -6.84 -1.15
C VAL A 11 -11.60 -5.80 -1.65
N CYS A 12 -12.11 -4.99 -0.72
CA CYS A 12 -13.17 -4.02 -1.06
C CYS A 12 -12.65 -2.73 -1.70
N SER A 13 -11.38 -2.37 -1.55
CA SER A 13 -10.83 -1.21 -2.25
C SER A 13 -10.61 -1.53 -3.73
N ARG A 14 -10.80 -0.51 -4.59
CA ARG A 14 -10.71 -0.67 -6.04
C ARG A 14 -9.33 -0.32 -6.59
N MET A 15 -8.66 0.63 -5.97
CA MET A 15 -7.37 1.11 -6.41
C MET A 15 -6.58 1.64 -5.22
N ILE A 16 -5.28 1.41 -5.23
CA ILE A 16 -4.37 1.99 -4.24
C ILE A 16 -3.40 2.90 -5.00
N HIS A 17 -3.43 4.18 -4.65
CA HIS A 17 -2.54 5.18 -5.24
C HIS A 17 -1.34 5.35 -4.32
N ILE A 18 -0.15 5.08 -4.82
CA ILE A 18 1.09 5.08 -4.03
C ILE A 18 2.03 6.13 -4.56
N GLY A 19 2.55 6.98 -3.67
CA GLY A 19 3.61 7.93 -4.00
C GLY A 19 4.84 7.61 -3.17
N LEU A 20 5.96 7.33 -3.85
CA LEU A 20 7.23 7.01 -3.21
C LEU A 20 8.25 8.12 -3.48
N SER A 21 9.30 8.17 -2.67
CA SER A 21 10.48 8.95 -2.99
C SER A 21 11.07 8.48 -4.33
N ASP A 22 11.87 9.32 -4.96
CA ASP A 22 12.43 8.99 -6.29
C ASP A 22 13.29 7.72 -6.30
N ASP A 23 13.92 7.41 -5.16
CA ASP A 23 14.69 6.18 -5.01
C ASP A 23 13.82 4.95 -4.72
N GLY A 24 12.53 5.15 -4.48
CA GLY A 24 11.58 4.07 -4.21
C GLY A 24 11.61 3.51 -2.81
N ASN A 25 12.38 4.09 -1.88
CA ASN A 25 12.59 3.52 -0.56
C ASN A 25 11.68 4.07 0.54
N THR A 26 11.15 5.27 0.35
CA THR A 26 10.30 5.93 1.36
C THR A 26 8.90 6.19 0.82
N ILE A 27 7.89 5.92 1.65
CA ILE A 27 6.50 6.18 1.30
C ILE A 27 6.21 7.65 1.56
N GLU A 28 5.80 8.40 0.52
CA GLU A 28 5.43 9.81 0.68
C GLU A 28 3.94 9.98 0.86
N GLN A 29 3.13 9.20 0.14
CA GLN A 29 1.68 9.22 0.33
C GLN A 29 1.03 7.94 -0.18
N VAL A 30 -0.12 7.61 0.40
CA VAL A 30 -0.96 6.48 -0.03
C VAL A 30 -2.40 6.93 0.05
N SER A 31 -3.21 6.55 -0.93
CA SER A 31 -4.67 6.73 -0.86
C SER A 31 -5.36 5.51 -1.46
N PHE A 32 -6.58 5.26 -1.00
CA PHE A 32 -7.39 4.13 -1.45
C PHE A 32 -8.70 4.63 -2.05
N ASP A 33 -9.11 4.02 -3.15
CA ASP A 33 -10.44 4.23 -3.72
C ASP A 33 -11.34 3.08 -3.29
N GLY A 34 -12.41 3.39 -2.55
CA GLY A 34 -13.34 2.40 -2.03
C GLY A 34 -12.84 1.73 -0.76
N GLY A 35 -13.60 0.73 -0.28
CA GLY A 35 -13.25 -0.01 0.93
C GLY A 35 -13.67 0.68 2.22
N CYS A 36 -13.04 0.29 3.33
CA CYS A 36 -13.34 0.81 4.67
C CYS A 36 -12.72 2.20 4.86
N ASN A 37 -13.50 3.22 4.56
CA ASN A 37 -13.02 4.60 4.46
C ASN A 37 -12.21 5.06 5.68
N GLY A 38 -12.75 4.85 6.89
CA GLY A 38 -12.07 5.30 8.12
C GLY A 38 -10.74 4.59 8.36
N ASN A 39 -10.73 3.25 8.24
CA ASN A 39 -9.53 2.45 8.47
C ASN A 39 -8.47 2.71 7.40
N LEU A 40 -8.87 2.83 6.14
CA LEU A 40 -7.92 3.05 5.06
C LEU A 40 -7.32 4.45 5.11
N LYS A 41 -8.08 5.45 5.55
CA LYS A 41 -7.52 6.79 5.80
C LYS A 41 -6.49 6.75 6.92
N ALA A 42 -6.76 6.01 7.99
CA ALA A 42 -5.82 5.87 9.10
C ALA A 42 -4.52 5.21 8.65
N ILE A 43 -4.61 4.12 7.87
CA ILE A 43 -3.44 3.44 7.32
C ILE A 43 -2.64 4.40 6.43
N SER A 44 -3.31 5.16 5.57
CA SER A 44 -2.65 6.12 4.68
C SER A 44 -1.84 7.14 5.45
N LYS A 45 -2.35 7.60 6.59
CA LYS A 45 -1.64 8.57 7.43
C LYS A 45 -0.47 7.93 8.18
N LEU A 46 -0.67 6.70 8.66
CA LEU A 46 0.34 6.00 9.45
C LEU A 46 1.57 5.61 8.64
N VAL A 47 1.38 5.22 7.39
CA VAL A 47 2.49 4.72 6.57
C VAL A 47 3.32 5.86 5.95
N ALA A 48 2.78 7.05 5.83
CA ALA A 48 3.51 8.18 5.23
C ALA A 48 4.78 8.49 6.03
N GLY A 49 5.89 8.64 5.34
CA GLY A 49 7.18 8.90 5.96
C GLY A 49 7.96 7.67 6.37
N HIS A 50 7.34 6.48 6.32
CA HIS A 50 8.00 5.22 6.66
C HIS A 50 8.64 4.59 5.43
N SER A 51 9.57 3.67 5.67
CA SER A 51 10.21 2.95 4.56
C SER A 51 9.28 1.90 3.97
N VAL A 52 9.43 1.65 2.67
CA VAL A 52 8.70 0.58 1.98
C VAL A 52 9.01 -0.77 2.63
N ASP A 53 10.29 -1.04 2.95
CA ASP A 53 10.69 -2.31 3.57
C ASP A 53 9.99 -2.53 4.91
N GLU A 54 9.96 -1.51 5.76
CA GLU A 54 9.34 -1.60 7.08
C GLU A 54 7.85 -1.91 6.96
N ILE A 55 7.13 -1.13 6.18
CA ILE A 55 5.68 -1.27 6.06
C ILE A 55 5.31 -2.58 5.34
N SER A 56 6.02 -2.94 4.29
CA SER A 56 5.79 -4.20 3.59
C SER A 56 5.98 -5.38 4.52
N GLY A 57 7.01 -5.34 5.37
CA GLY A 57 7.27 -6.41 6.34
C GLY A 57 6.18 -6.53 7.41
N ILE A 58 5.62 -5.40 7.84
CA ILE A 58 4.58 -5.40 8.87
C ILE A 58 3.24 -5.87 8.31
N LEU A 59 2.86 -5.40 7.12
CA LEU A 59 1.52 -5.61 6.59
C LEU A 59 1.38 -6.85 5.72
N ALA A 60 2.47 -7.39 5.18
CA ALA A 60 2.40 -8.58 4.33
C ALA A 60 1.83 -9.76 5.13
N GLY A 61 0.85 -10.44 4.54
CA GLY A 61 0.19 -11.58 5.18
C GLY A 61 -0.89 -11.21 6.19
N ASN A 62 -1.17 -9.91 6.38
CA ASN A 62 -2.25 -9.48 7.25
C ASN A 62 -3.60 -9.76 6.57
N THR A 63 -4.39 -10.68 7.12
CA THR A 63 -5.64 -11.11 6.51
C THR A 63 -6.85 -10.46 7.19
N CYS A 64 -8.00 -10.50 6.49
CA CYS A 64 -9.25 -9.92 6.98
C CYS A 64 -10.31 -11.02 7.10
N GLY A 65 -10.61 -11.46 8.34
CA GLY A 65 -11.59 -12.50 8.59
C GLY A 65 -11.24 -13.80 7.86
N PRO A 66 -12.20 -14.42 7.13
CA PRO A 66 -11.94 -15.66 6.40
C PRO A 66 -11.18 -15.46 5.08
N ARG A 67 -10.92 -14.22 4.67
CA ARG A 67 -10.22 -13.94 3.43
C ARG A 67 -8.74 -14.26 3.56
N GLN A 68 -8.10 -14.63 2.46
CA GLN A 68 -6.66 -14.92 2.43
C GLN A 68 -5.81 -13.66 2.33
N THR A 69 -6.42 -12.48 2.20
CA THR A 69 -5.73 -11.20 2.06
C THR A 69 -6.56 -10.09 2.71
N SER A 70 -6.05 -8.89 2.72
CA SER A 70 -6.72 -7.68 3.20
C SER A 70 -6.23 -6.49 2.41
N CYS A 71 -6.88 -5.33 2.58
CA CYS A 71 -6.39 -4.09 1.97
C CYS A 71 -4.97 -3.78 2.44
N ALA A 72 -4.64 -4.08 3.69
CA ALA A 72 -3.28 -3.88 4.23
C ALA A 72 -2.27 -4.81 3.56
N ASP A 73 -2.60 -6.09 3.39
CA ASP A 73 -1.74 -7.05 2.69
C ASP A 73 -1.57 -6.64 1.23
N GLN A 74 -2.65 -6.20 0.58
CA GLN A 74 -2.58 -5.73 -0.80
C GLN A 74 -1.74 -4.47 -0.93
N LEU A 75 -1.79 -3.58 0.07
CA LEU A 75 -0.90 -2.41 0.10
C LEU A 75 0.56 -2.84 0.15
N ALA A 76 0.90 -3.84 0.96
CA ALA A 76 2.27 -4.36 1.02
C ALA A 76 2.75 -4.85 -0.35
N ARG A 77 1.88 -5.57 -1.08
CA ARG A 77 2.19 -6.02 -2.44
C ARG A 77 2.36 -4.85 -3.40
N GLY A 78 1.47 -3.86 -3.32
CA GLY A 78 1.54 -2.66 -4.14
C GLY A 78 2.80 -1.85 -3.90
N LEU A 79 3.22 -1.74 -2.63
CA LEU A 79 4.44 -1.04 -2.26
C LEU A 79 5.68 -1.73 -2.85
N ALA A 80 5.72 -3.06 -2.82
CA ALA A 80 6.83 -3.82 -3.40
C ALA A 80 6.90 -3.62 -4.92
N GLU A 81 5.76 -3.65 -5.61
CA GLU A 81 5.71 -3.41 -7.05
C GLU A 81 6.10 -1.97 -7.40
N ALA A 82 5.62 -1.00 -6.62
CA ALA A 82 5.92 0.42 -6.83
C ALA A 82 7.42 0.68 -6.68
N ARG A 83 8.05 0.09 -5.66
CA ARG A 83 9.49 0.24 -5.45
C ARG A 83 10.27 -0.37 -6.61
N GLU A 84 9.88 -1.56 -7.04
CA GLU A 84 10.54 -2.22 -8.18
C GLU A 84 10.43 -1.36 -9.44
N ALA A 85 9.26 -0.77 -9.70
CA ALA A 85 9.06 0.12 -10.82
C ALA A 85 9.91 1.40 -10.71
N ALA A 86 10.03 1.96 -9.50
CA ALA A 86 10.82 3.17 -9.26
C ALA A 86 12.33 2.93 -9.46
N GLN A 87 12.78 1.71 -9.17
CA GLN A 87 14.19 1.34 -9.25
C GLN A 87 14.57 0.70 -10.59
N ALA A 88 13.60 0.53 -11.47
CA ALA A 88 13.85 -0.10 -12.78
C ALA A 88 14.65 0.81 -13.72
#